data_978dc94a4686e4f200ff44a480082a9b
#
_entry.id   978dc94a4686e4f200ff44a480082a9b
#
_cell.length_a   1.000
_cell.length_b   1.000
_cell.length_c   1.000
_cell.angle_alpha   90.00
_cell.angle_beta   90.00
_cell.angle_gamma   90.00
#
_symmetry.space_group_name_H-M   'P 1'
#
loop_
_entity.id
_entity.type
_entity.pdbx_description
1 polymer ?
#
loop_
_entity_poly.entity_id
_entity_poly.type
_entity_poly.pdbx_seq_one_letter_code
_entity_poly.pdbx_strand_id
1 'polypeptide(L)'
;ATRVNCRNCEETSWWEPSQVYLYEIECRGEKWLKLGHADNPNTRHKKYGLPDEAKVSILATRKFENRYLAFEFEKIVGSNFSNYNLSPDKMERYHSKNGKTECYDYDIKSQVLHMVESAEDLVLASKKAA
;
A
#
# COMPACT_ATOMS: atom_id res chain seq x y z
N ALA A 1 -17.25 -24.17 -14.19
CA ALA A 1 -17.97 -22.93 -14.44
C ALA A 1 -17.58 -21.85 -13.45
N THR A 2 -17.65 -22.13 -12.14
CA THR A 2 -17.32 -21.15 -11.12
C THR A 2 -15.87 -20.71 -11.17
N ARG A 3 -14.96 -21.59 -11.54
CA ARG A 3 -13.55 -21.24 -11.65
C ARG A 3 -13.26 -20.26 -12.76
N VAL A 4 -13.92 -20.46 -13.91
CA VAL A 4 -13.77 -19.55 -15.03
C VAL A 4 -14.30 -18.18 -14.63
N ASN A 5 -15.41 -18.15 -13.92
CA ASN A 5 -15.97 -16.90 -13.41
C ASN A 5 -15.02 -16.21 -12.41
N CYS A 6 -14.37 -16.98 -11.55
CA CYS A 6 -13.42 -16.42 -10.60
C CYS A 6 -12.24 -15.78 -11.31
N ARG A 7 -11.75 -16.42 -12.36
CA ARG A 7 -10.64 -15.89 -13.16
C ARG A 7 -11.04 -14.60 -13.85
N ASN A 8 -12.25 -14.57 -14.41
CA ASN A 8 -12.79 -13.37 -15.03
C ASN A 8 -12.96 -12.25 -14.00
N CYS A 9 -13.36 -12.60 -12.79
CA CYS A 9 -13.47 -11.63 -11.71
C CYS A 9 -12.14 -11.00 -11.35
N GLU A 10 -11.06 -11.76 -11.35
CA GLU A 10 -9.71 -11.23 -11.10
C GLU A 10 -9.32 -10.24 -12.18
N GLU A 11 -9.52 -10.57 -13.45
CA GLU A 11 -9.23 -9.67 -14.55
C GLU A 11 -10.06 -8.39 -14.45
N THR A 12 -11.35 -8.53 -14.16
CA THR A 12 -12.24 -7.40 -13.99
C THR A 12 -11.80 -6.53 -12.83
N SER A 13 -11.37 -7.14 -11.72
CA SER A 13 -10.98 -6.39 -10.54
C SER A 13 -9.74 -5.51 -10.78
N TRP A 14 -8.84 -5.89 -11.70
CA TRP A 14 -7.71 -5.04 -12.06
C TRP A 14 -8.13 -3.72 -12.69
N TRP A 15 -9.29 -3.67 -13.32
CA TRP A 15 -9.78 -2.46 -13.99
C TRP A 15 -10.75 -1.64 -13.14
N GLU A 16 -11.11 -2.12 -11.96
CA GLU A 16 -11.97 -1.39 -11.04
C GLU A 16 -11.18 -0.30 -10.31
N PRO A 17 -11.84 0.82 -9.95
CA PRO A 17 -11.17 1.86 -9.17
C PRO A 17 -10.63 1.32 -7.87
N SER A 18 -9.49 1.89 -7.44
CA SER A 18 -8.89 1.52 -6.17
C SER A 18 -8.25 2.76 -5.55
N GLN A 19 -8.03 2.73 -4.24
CA GLN A 19 -7.38 3.83 -3.54
C GLN A 19 -6.06 3.36 -2.96
N VAL A 20 -5.01 4.11 -3.24
CA VAL A 20 -3.73 3.94 -2.54
C VAL A 20 -3.86 4.64 -1.20
N TYR A 21 -3.33 4.03 -0.17
CA TYR A 21 -3.31 4.61 1.16
C TYR A 21 -1.90 4.56 1.75
N LEU A 22 -1.61 5.52 2.59
CA LEU A 22 -0.39 5.51 3.39
C LEU A 22 -0.82 5.54 4.86
N TYR A 23 -0.51 4.48 5.58
CA TYR A 23 -0.75 4.39 7.01
C TYR A 23 0.51 4.71 7.79
N GLU A 24 0.32 5.37 8.92
CA GLU A 24 1.32 5.40 9.98
C GLU A 24 0.85 4.44 11.05
N ILE A 25 1.68 3.47 11.38
CA ILE A 25 1.34 2.46 12.38
C ILE A 25 2.33 2.57 13.53
N GLU A 26 1.81 2.60 14.74
CA GLU A 26 2.62 2.64 15.96
C GLU A 26 2.24 1.49 16.87
N CYS A 27 3.24 0.76 17.36
CA CYS A 27 3.02 -0.34 18.28
C CYS A 27 4.26 -0.53 19.15
N ARG A 28 4.08 -0.55 20.46
CA ARG A 28 5.15 -0.81 21.42
C ARG A 28 6.36 0.09 21.24
N GLY A 29 6.12 1.36 20.97
CA GLY A 29 7.17 2.36 20.80
C GLY A 29 7.82 2.37 19.43
N GLU A 30 7.45 1.49 18.54
CA GLU A 30 7.94 1.49 17.17
C GLU A 30 6.91 2.08 16.23
N LYS A 31 7.39 2.81 15.23
CA LYS A 31 6.54 3.39 14.18
C LYS A 31 7.04 2.97 12.82
N TRP A 32 6.12 2.74 11.92
CA TRP A 32 6.48 2.45 10.54
C TRP A 32 5.40 2.92 9.60
N LEU A 33 5.71 2.93 8.31
CA LEU A 33 4.77 3.30 7.26
C LEU A 33 4.32 2.06 6.52
N LYS A 34 3.05 2.04 6.13
CA LYS A 34 2.51 0.96 5.30
C LYS A 34 1.81 1.57 4.09
N LEU A 35 2.32 1.26 2.91
CA LEU A 35 1.71 1.66 1.65
C LEU A 35 0.92 0.47 1.09
N GLY A 36 -0.26 0.73 0.58
CA GLY A 36 -1.08 -0.31 -0.02
C GLY A 36 -2.21 0.28 -0.83
N HIS A 37 -3.05 -0.60 -1.37
CA HIS A 37 -4.26 -0.16 -2.05
C HIS A 37 -5.43 -1.03 -1.62
N ALA A 38 -6.63 -0.45 -1.62
CA ALA A 38 -7.85 -1.13 -1.21
C ALA A 38 -9.06 -0.35 -1.68
N ASP A 39 -10.20 -1.03 -1.72
CA ASP A 39 -11.46 -0.37 -2.01
C ASP A 39 -11.87 0.55 -0.85
N ASN A 40 -11.60 0.12 0.37
CA ASN A 40 -11.89 0.91 1.57
C ASN A 40 -10.67 1.00 2.49
N PRO A 41 -9.85 2.04 2.34
CA PRO A 41 -8.67 2.22 3.19
C PRO A 41 -8.98 2.34 4.69
N ASN A 42 -10.17 2.78 5.05
CA ASN A 42 -10.54 2.98 6.45
C ASN A 42 -10.59 1.66 7.23
N THR A 43 -10.81 0.55 6.56
CA THR A 43 -10.97 -0.76 7.23
C THR A 43 -9.90 -1.78 6.84
N ARG A 44 -9.08 -1.48 5.85
CA ARG A 44 -8.11 -2.45 5.32
C ARG A 44 -7.13 -2.95 6.38
N HIS A 45 -6.72 -2.07 7.31
CA HIS A 45 -5.77 -2.44 8.35
C HIS A 45 -6.28 -3.56 9.27
N LYS A 46 -7.59 -3.75 9.35
CA LYS A 46 -8.18 -4.82 10.16
C LYS A 46 -7.78 -6.21 9.67
N LYS A 47 -7.39 -6.32 8.41
CA LYS A 47 -6.97 -7.59 7.80
C LYS A 47 -5.51 -7.94 8.08
N TYR A 48 -4.75 -7.05 8.69
CA TYR A 48 -3.33 -7.25 8.93
C TYR A 48 -3.04 -8.13 10.14
N GLY A 49 -3.98 -8.29 11.05
CA GLY A 49 -3.75 -9.05 12.28
C GLY A 49 -2.79 -8.34 13.23
N LEU A 50 -2.89 -7.00 13.28
CA LEU A 50 -2.07 -6.19 14.17
C LEU A 50 -2.42 -6.45 15.64
N PRO A 51 -1.44 -6.27 16.58
CA PRO A 51 -1.74 -6.33 17.99
C PRO A 51 -2.82 -5.32 18.39
N ASP A 52 -3.57 -5.61 19.44
CA ASP A 52 -4.67 -4.74 19.89
C ASP A 52 -4.19 -3.34 20.30
N GLU A 53 -2.96 -3.24 20.80
CA GLU A 53 -2.38 -1.95 21.19
C GLU A 53 -1.85 -1.13 20.03
N ALA A 54 -1.86 -1.67 18.80
CA ALA A 54 -1.39 -0.94 17.64
C ALA A 54 -2.32 0.23 17.30
N LYS A 55 -1.73 1.36 16.97
CA LYS A 55 -2.46 2.55 16.53
C LYS A 55 -2.21 2.78 15.06
N VAL A 56 -3.28 2.90 14.29
CA VAL A 56 -3.21 3.10 12.84
C VAL A 56 -3.82 4.46 12.50
N SER A 57 -3.07 5.26 11.78
CA SER A 57 -3.54 6.55 11.29
C SER A 57 -3.39 6.58 9.77
N ILE A 58 -4.38 7.11 9.08
CA ILE A 58 -4.31 7.31 7.64
C ILE A 58 -3.67 8.67 7.41
N LEU A 59 -2.50 8.68 6.76
CA LEU A 59 -1.78 9.92 6.45
C LEU A 59 -2.27 10.52 5.14
N ALA A 60 -2.59 9.68 4.17
CA ALA A 60 -3.07 10.15 2.88
C ALA A 60 -3.76 9.00 2.14
N THR A 61 -4.67 9.36 1.25
CA THR A 61 -5.26 8.43 0.31
C THR A 61 -5.28 9.08 -1.07
N ARG A 62 -5.20 8.25 -2.11
CA ARG A 62 -5.27 8.74 -3.47
C ARG A 62 -6.05 7.75 -4.31
N LYS A 63 -7.11 8.21 -4.96
CA LYS A 63 -7.93 7.36 -5.80
C LYS A 63 -7.30 7.22 -7.17
N PHE A 64 -7.23 5.99 -7.65
CA PHE A 64 -6.79 5.68 -9.01
C PHE A 64 -7.96 5.14 -9.81
N GLU A 65 -7.91 5.36 -11.10
CA GLU A 65 -8.92 4.91 -12.04
C GLU A 65 -9.09 3.40 -11.99
N ASN A 66 -8.00 2.67 -11.77
CA ASN A 66 -8.06 1.22 -11.65
C ASN A 66 -6.95 0.68 -10.74
N ARG A 67 -7.12 -0.56 -10.33
CA ARG A 67 -6.20 -1.23 -9.42
C ARG A 67 -4.81 -1.41 -10.04
N TYR A 68 -4.74 -1.59 -11.34
CA TYR A 68 -3.46 -1.74 -12.03
C TYR A 68 -2.57 -0.51 -11.83
N LEU A 69 -3.15 0.69 -11.96
CA LEU A 69 -2.41 1.93 -11.76
C LEU A 69 -1.96 2.09 -10.31
N ALA A 70 -2.80 1.70 -9.36
CA ALA A 70 -2.43 1.72 -7.95
C ALA A 70 -1.24 0.79 -7.70
N PHE A 71 -1.25 -0.39 -8.27
CA PHE A 71 -0.16 -1.34 -8.16
C PHE A 71 1.13 -0.80 -8.78
N GLU A 72 1.04 -0.18 -9.94
CA GLU A 72 2.20 0.46 -10.58
C GLU A 72 2.80 1.55 -9.71
N PHE A 73 1.95 2.33 -9.05
CA PHE A 73 2.42 3.36 -8.13
C PHE A 73 3.19 2.73 -6.95
N GLU A 74 2.68 1.66 -6.37
CA GLU A 74 3.37 0.97 -5.29
C GLU A 74 4.76 0.49 -5.71
N LYS A 75 4.88 0.01 -6.95
CA LYS A 75 6.16 -0.42 -7.50
C LYS A 75 7.13 0.73 -7.66
N ILE A 76 6.65 1.89 -8.07
CA ILE A 76 7.47 3.09 -8.20
C ILE A 76 8.04 3.50 -6.84
N VAL A 77 7.20 3.52 -5.82
CA VAL A 77 7.64 3.83 -4.47
C VAL A 77 8.65 2.79 -3.98
N GLY A 78 8.37 1.52 -4.21
CA GLY A 78 9.26 0.43 -3.82
C GLY A 78 10.64 0.55 -4.45
N SER A 79 10.71 0.97 -5.72
CA SER A 79 11.99 1.18 -6.40
C SER A 79 12.75 2.36 -5.84
N ASN A 80 12.05 3.45 -5.52
CA ASN A 80 12.70 4.66 -5.01
C ASN A 80 13.20 4.51 -3.58
N PHE A 81 12.53 3.70 -2.78
CA PHE A 81 12.84 3.56 -1.35
C PHE A 81 13.18 2.13 -0.95
N SER A 82 13.80 1.37 -1.86
CA SER A 82 14.16 -0.03 -1.59
C SER A 82 15.07 -0.18 -0.36
N ASN A 83 15.93 0.79 -0.11
CA ASN A 83 16.85 0.76 1.04
C ASN A 83 16.14 1.00 2.37
N TYR A 84 14.92 1.50 2.33
CA TYR A 84 14.12 1.82 3.52
C TYR A 84 12.96 0.85 3.71
N ASN A 85 12.87 -0.17 2.87
CA ASN A 85 11.84 -1.19 3.01
C ASN A 85 12.16 -2.10 4.19
N LEU A 86 11.17 -2.27 5.07
CA LEU A 86 11.31 -3.15 6.22
C LEU A 86 11.00 -4.58 5.76
N SER A 87 11.86 -5.53 6.11
CA SER A 87 11.69 -6.89 5.62
C SER A 87 10.39 -7.51 6.13
N PRO A 88 9.72 -8.32 5.29
CA PRO A 88 8.51 -9.02 5.75
C PRO A 88 8.74 -9.88 6.99
N ASP A 89 9.92 -10.48 7.13
CA ASP A 89 10.25 -11.28 8.31
C ASP A 89 10.23 -10.44 9.58
N LYS A 90 10.75 -9.22 9.52
CA LYS A 90 10.73 -8.30 10.65
C LYS A 90 9.31 -7.86 10.98
N MET A 91 8.51 -7.60 9.94
CA MET A 91 7.15 -7.09 10.12
C MET A 91 6.14 -8.17 10.52
N GLU A 92 6.48 -9.44 10.37
CA GLU A 92 5.61 -10.55 10.70
C GLU A 92 5.15 -10.55 12.16
N ARG A 93 5.97 -10.06 13.07
CA ARG A 93 5.63 -9.96 14.48
C ARG A 93 4.52 -8.96 14.78
N TYR A 94 4.28 -8.03 13.85
CA TYR A 94 3.20 -7.05 13.97
C TYR A 94 2.05 -7.36 13.02
N HIS A 95 2.36 -7.66 11.75
CA HIS A 95 1.38 -8.02 10.74
C HIS A 95 1.25 -9.54 10.68
N SER A 96 0.52 -10.11 11.64
CA SER A 96 0.47 -11.56 11.79
C SER A 96 -0.32 -12.28 10.69
N LYS A 97 -1.19 -11.55 9.97
CA LYS A 97 -2.03 -12.15 8.92
C LYS A 97 -1.67 -11.69 7.53
N ASN A 98 -1.47 -10.37 7.34
CA ASN A 98 -1.40 -9.79 6.01
C ASN A 98 -0.71 -8.43 6.08
N GLY A 99 -0.32 -7.90 4.91
CA GLY A 99 0.15 -6.52 4.82
C GLY A 99 1.58 -6.28 5.26
N LYS A 100 2.40 -7.32 5.34
CA LYS A 100 3.80 -7.19 5.79
C LYS A 100 4.78 -6.76 4.72
N THR A 101 4.33 -6.65 3.48
CA THR A 101 5.12 -6.08 2.39
C THR A 101 4.84 -4.58 2.26
N GLU A 102 5.66 -3.85 1.52
CA GLU A 102 5.54 -2.40 1.34
C GLU A 102 5.43 -1.64 2.67
N CYS A 103 6.18 -2.10 3.67
CA CYS A 103 6.37 -1.39 4.93
C CYS A 103 7.71 -0.67 4.86
N TYR A 104 7.73 0.59 5.28
CA TYR A 104 8.89 1.44 5.14
C TYR A 104 9.28 2.07 6.47
N ASP A 105 10.57 2.40 6.58
CA ASP A 105 11.11 3.12 7.71
C ASP A 105 10.37 4.45 7.88
N TYR A 106 10.03 4.78 9.12
CA TYR A 106 9.29 5.99 9.44
C TYR A 106 10.04 7.27 9.02
N ASP A 107 11.35 7.21 8.95
CA ASP A 107 12.19 8.38 8.63
C ASP A 107 11.91 8.95 7.24
N ILE A 108 11.36 8.14 6.32
CA ILE A 108 11.03 8.63 4.97
C ILE A 108 9.59 9.07 4.82
N LYS A 109 8.89 9.33 5.92
CA LYS A 109 7.48 9.72 5.92
C LYS A 109 7.18 10.88 4.97
N SER A 110 7.96 11.95 5.04
CA SER A 110 7.73 13.15 4.23
C SER A 110 7.89 12.86 2.74
N GLN A 111 8.88 12.07 2.38
CA GLN A 111 9.15 11.72 1.00
C GLN A 111 8.05 10.85 0.40
N VAL A 112 7.62 9.81 1.14
CA VAL A 112 6.55 8.93 0.68
C VAL A 112 5.22 9.68 0.60
N LEU A 113 4.95 10.52 1.59
CA LEU A 113 3.73 11.33 1.60
C LEU A 113 3.67 12.25 0.37
N HIS A 114 4.78 12.89 0.04
CA HIS A 114 4.87 13.72 -1.15
C HIS A 114 4.61 12.92 -2.43
N MET A 115 5.14 11.70 -2.51
CA MET A 115 4.89 10.85 -3.67
C MET A 115 3.42 10.46 -3.79
N VAL A 116 2.75 10.17 -2.68
CA VAL A 116 1.31 9.85 -2.70
C VAL A 116 0.51 11.05 -3.21
N GLU A 117 0.86 12.24 -2.78
CA GLU A 117 0.19 13.47 -3.23
C GLU A 117 0.40 13.72 -4.73
N SER A 118 1.51 13.28 -5.29
CA SER A 118 1.86 13.44 -6.70
C SER A 118 1.65 12.17 -7.51
N ALA A 119 0.89 11.22 -6.99
CA ALA A 119 0.81 9.86 -7.54
C ALA A 119 0.40 9.80 -9.00
N GLU A 120 -0.57 10.60 -9.42
CA GLU A 120 -1.03 10.60 -10.81
C GLU A 120 0.08 11.02 -11.77
N ASP A 121 0.78 12.08 -11.43
CA ASP A 121 1.87 12.60 -12.26
C ASP A 121 3.00 11.58 -12.38
N LEU A 122 3.33 10.90 -11.29
CA LEU A 122 4.39 9.90 -11.27
C LEU A 122 4.05 8.70 -12.17
N VAL A 123 2.83 8.22 -12.13
CA VAL A 123 2.40 7.09 -12.94
C VAL A 123 2.36 7.48 -14.42
N LEU A 124 1.85 8.68 -14.74
CA LEU A 124 1.83 9.17 -16.12
C LEU A 124 3.24 9.33 -16.66
N ALA A 125 4.16 9.87 -15.88
CA ALA A 125 5.55 10.04 -16.29
C ALA A 125 6.20 8.69 -16.57
N SER A 126 5.96 7.69 -15.73
CA SER A 126 6.48 6.34 -15.92
C SER A 126 5.99 5.73 -17.23
N LYS A 127 4.71 5.89 -17.54
CA LYS A 127 4.12 5.38 -18.79
C LYS A 127 4.70 6.04 -20.02
N LYS A 128 4.93 7.36 -19.96
CA LYS A 128 5.52 8.10 -21.08
C LYS A 128 6.97 7.71 -21.33
N ALA A 129 7.69 7.34 -20.28
CA ALA A 129 9.08 6.91 -20.37
C ALA A 129 9.21 5.50 -20.96
N ALA A 130 8.16 4.70 -20.85
CA ALA A 130 8.13 3.37 -21.41
C ALA A 130 7.77 3.42 -22.89
#